data_fa9448183bd8ebe353c9fd9e435060b3
#
_entry.id   fa9448183bd8ebe353c9fd9e435060b3
#
_cell.length_a   1.000
_cell.length_b   1.000
_cell.length_c   1.000
_cell.angle_alpha   90.00
_cell.angle_beta   90.00
_cell.angle_gamma   90.00
#
_symmetry.space_group_name_H-M   'P 1'
#
loop_
_entity.id
_entity.type
_entity.pdbx_description
1 polymer ?
#
loop_
_entity_poly.entity_id
_entity_poly.type
_entity_poly.pdbx_seq_one_letter_code
_entity_poly.pdbx_strand_id
1 'polypeptide(L)'
;MTAIEKYVEAMENKDYAGLANLFSPDGIINDYCTSSAAQNEYHIYGREAINMFFRNKFGFRKYSILDGEVVNSTQAEFIANFGGYNIKAIATVREVTEDGLIKRLTVRPK
;
A
#
# COMPACT_ATOMS: atom_id res chain seq x y z
N MET A 1 12.54 -9.56 8.27
CA MET A 1 12.07 -8.45 7.40
C MET A 1 11.23 -7.47 8.20
N THR A 2 11.41 -6.19 7.95
CA THR A 2 10.56 -5.16 8.52
C THR A 2 9.18 -5.16 7.87
N ALA A 3 8.21 -4.49 8.50
CA ALA A 3 6.86 -4.37 7.93
C ALA A 3 6.87 -3.71 6.56
N ILE A 4 7.70 -2.67 6.36
CA ILE A 4 7.77 -1.99 5.06
C ILE A 4 8.39 -2.88 3.97
N GLU A 5 9.36 -3.71 4.32
CA GLU A 5 9.94 -4.66 3.37
C GLU A 5 8.91 -5.70 2.93
N LYS A 6 8.14 -6.23 3.87
CA LYS A 6 7.05 -7.16 3.57
C LYS A 6 5.98 -6.52 2.70
N TYR A 7 5.67 -5.25 2.96
CA TYR A 7 4.70 -4.49 2.18
C TYR A 7 5.14 -4.38 0.72
N VAL A 8 6.39 -3.98 0.48
CA VAL A 8 6.92 -3.85 -0.88
C VAL A 8 6.91 -5.20 -1.61
N GLU A 9 7.36 -6.26 -0.94
CA GLU A 9 7.37 -7.60 -1.54
C GLU A 9 5.97 -8.05 -1.94
N ALA A 10 4.99 -7.88 -1.06
CA ALA A 10 3.60 -8.27 -1.35
C ALA A 10 3.00 -7.41 -2.48
N MET A 11 3.33 -6.13 -2.53
CA MET A 11 2.91 -5.24 -3.62
C MET A 11 3.50 -5.68 -4.96
N GLU A 12 4.78 -5.99 -5.00
CA GLU A 12 5.44 -6.46 -6.23
C GLU A 12 4.86 -7.77 -6.73
N ASN A 13 4.46 -8.65 -5.82
CA ASN A 13 3.86 -9.93 -6.14
C ASN A 13 2.35 -9.88 -6.36
N LYS A 14 1.74 -8.70 -6.19
CA LYS A 14 0.30 -8.51 -6.28
C LYS A 14 -0.47 -9.45 -5.34
N ASP A 15 0.11 -9.67 -4.17
CA ASP A 15 -0.41 -10.58 -3.15
C ASP A 15 -1.35 -9.82 -2.22
N TYR A 16 -2.60 -9.65 -2.65
CA TYR A 16 -3.58 -8.88 -1.87
C TYR A 16 -3.88 -9.51 -0.51
N ALA A 17 -3.93 -10.84 -0.44
CA ALA A 17 -4.16 -11.52 0.83
C ALA A 17 -2.98 -11.35 1.78
N GLY A 18 -1.76 -11.47 1.26
CA GLY A 18 -0.54 -11.22 2.02
C GLY A 18 -0.45 -9.79 2.51
N LEU A 19 -0.83 -8.82 1.65
CA LEU A 19 -0.91 -7.41 2.05
C LEU A 19 -1.86 -7.21 3.23
N ALA A 20 -3.07 -7.74 3.12
CA ALA A 20 -4.07 -7.61 4.18
C ALA A 20 -3.57 -8.20 5.50
N ASN A 21 -2.88 -9.33 5.43
CA ASN A 21 -2.36 -10.03 6.60
C ASN A 21 -1.19 -9.31 7.28
N LEU A 22 -0.59 -8.31 6.64
CA LEU A 22 0.42 -7.46 7.28
C LEU A 22 -0.19 -6.47 8.26
N PHE A 23 -1.50 -6.24 8.17
CA PHE A 23 -2.21 -5.24 8.98
C PHE A 23 -2.88 -5.90 10.18
N SER A 24 -3.03 -5.13 11.27
CA SER A 24 -3.90 -5.53 12.38
C SER A 24 -5.35 -5.60 11.88
N PRO A 25 -6.25 -6.30 12.61
CA PRO A 25 -7.66 -6.41 12.17
C PRO A 25 -8.34 -5.06 11.93
N ASP A 26 -7.92 -4.03 12.68
CA ASP A 26 -8.43 -2.65 12.57
C ASP A 26 -7.44 -1.72 11.86
N GLY A 27 -6.50 -2.27 11.10
CA GLY A 27 -5.49 -1.49 10.39
C GLY A 27 -6.09 -0.53 9.37
N ILE A 28 -5.35 0.57 9.10
CA ILE A 28 -5.84 1.66 8.25
C ILE A 28 -4.80 1.98 7.18
N ILE A 29 -5.28 2.20 5.95
CA ILE A 29 -4.47 2.78 4.89
C ILE A 29 -5.07 4.14 4.52
N ASN A 30 -4.22 5.16 4.45
CA ASN A 30 -4.56 6.45 3.89
C ASN A 30 -3.74 6.63 2.62
N ASP A 31 -4.41 6.51 1.46
CA ASP A 31 -3.75 6.56 0.16
C ASP A 31 -4.10 7.86 -0.55
N TYR A 32 -3.10 8.70 -0.72
CA TYR A 32 -3.23 10.01 -1.37
C TYR A 32 -2.75 9.98 -2.82
N CYS A 33 -2.36 8.80 -3.33
CA CYS A 33 -1.96 8.60 -4.72
C CYS A 33 -3.11 7.99 -5.50
N THR A 34 -4.05 8.83 -5.95
CA THR A 34 -5.19 8.35 -6.71
C THR A 34 -4.90 8.35 -8.21
N SER A 35 -5.60 7.52 -8.97
CA SER A 35 -5.38 7.35 -10.40
C SER A 35 -5.92 8.51 -11.25
N SER A 36 -6.60 9.47 -10.64
CA SER A 36 -7.24 10.59 -11.33
C SER A 36 -7.21 11.83 -10.45
N ALA A 37 -6.95 12.97 -11.05
CA ALA A 37 -6.97 14.25 -10.35
C ALA A 37 -8.37 14.60 -9.82
N ALA A 38 -9.42 13.98 -10.37
CA ALA A 38 -10.79 14.19 -9.93
C ALA A 38 -11.18 13.30 -8.74
N GLN A 39 -10.36 12.29 -8.42
CA GLN A 39 -10.61 11.41 -7.28
C GLN A 39 -10.01 11.97 -6.02
N ASN A 40 -10.74 11.81 -4.92
CA ASN A 40 -10.23 12.11 -3.60
C ASN A 40 -9.32 10.98 -3.12
N GLU A 41 -8.59 11.23 -2.06
CA GLU A 41 -7.79 10.22 -1.38
C GLU A 41 -8.66 9.06 -0.89
N TYR A 42 -8.04 7.88 -0.76
CA TYR A 42 -8.70 6.71 -0.21
C TYR A 42 -8.35 6.55 1.27
N HIS A 43 -9.36 6.27 2.07
CA HIS A 43 -9.21 5.91 3.47
C HIS A 43 -9.84 4.54 3.65
N ILE A 44 -9.01 3.52 3.87
CA ILE A 44 -9.45 2.13 3.95
C ILE A 44 -9.29 1.66 5.40
N TYR A 45 -10.39 1.22 6.00
CA TYR A 45 -10.45 0.85 7.42
C TYR A 45 -10.70 -0.64 7.58
N GLY A 46 -9.73 -1.33 8.18
CA GLY A 46 -9.83 -2.72 8.54
C GLY A 46 -9.23 -3.68 7.52
N ARG A 47 -8.75 -4.81 8.03
CA ARG A 47 -8.06 -5.82 7.23
C ARG A 47 -8.92 -6.34 6.07
N GLU A 48 -10.20 -6.57 6.30
CA GLU A 48 -11.10 -7.09 5.25
C GLU A 48 -11.26 -6.07 4.12
N ALA A 49 -11.43 -4.80 4.46
CA ALA A 49 -11.54 -3.73 3.46
C ALA A 49 -10.22 -3.58 2.69
N ILE A 50 -9.09 -3.72 3.37
CA ILE A 50 -7.77 -3.68 2.74
C ILE A 50 -7.62 -4.82 1.72
N ASN A 51 -8.05 -6.03 2.09
CA ASN A 51 -8.03 -7.18 1.19
C ASN A 51 -8.83 -6.88 -0.08
N MET A 52 -10.07 -6.41 0.07
CA MET A 52 -10.94 -6.09 -1.06
C MET A 52 -10.39 -4.96 -1.93
N PHE A 53 -9.81 -3.95 -1.30
CA PHE A 53 -9.21 -2.82 -2.00
C PHE A 53 -8.09 -3.27 -2.94
N PHE A 54 -7.14 -4.05 -2.45
CA PHE A 54 -6.03 -4.52 -3.27
C PHE A 54 -6.45 -5.59 -4.28
N ARG A 55 -7.40 -6.45 -3.90
CA ARG A 55 -7.97 -7.43 -4.83
C ARG A 55 -8.53 -6.72 -6.06
N ASN A 56 -9.28 -5.64 -5.86
CA ASN A 56 -9.84 -4.85 -6.96
C ASN A 56 -8.76 -4.13 -7.75
N LYS A 57 -7.80 -3.52 -7.07
CA LYS A 57 -6.72 -2.79 -7.73
C LYS A 57 -5.90 -3.68 -8.65
N PHE A 58 -5.47 -4.84 -8.15
CA PHE A 58 -4.64 -5.75 -8.93
C PHE A 58 -5.42 -6.49 -10.00
N GLY A 59 -6.69 -6.83 -9.73
CA GLY A 59 -7.51 -7.63 -10.64
C GLY A 59 -8.19 -6.83 -11.73
N PHE A 60 -8.79 -5.69 -11.39
CA PHE A 60 -9.65 -4.95 -12.32
C PHE A 60 -9.04 -3.66 -12.82
N ARG A 61 -8.14 -3.03 -12.07
CA ARG A 61 -7.57 -1.74 -12.43
C ARG A 61 -6.16 -1.79 -12.98
N LYS A 62 -5.63 -3.00 -13.17
CA LYS A 62 -4.30 -3.24 -13.71
C LYS A 62 -3.21 -2.46 -12.97
N TYR A 63 -3.39 -2.29 -11.68
CA TYR A 63 -2.44 -1.59 -10.85
C TYR A 63 -1.21 -2.45 -10.60
N SER A 64 -0.03 -1.84 -10.64
CA SER A 64 1.21 -2.47 -10.24
C SER A 64 2.16 -1.42 -9.69
N ILE A 65 3.22 -1.84 -9.02
CA ILE A 65 4.29 -0.93 -8.64
C ILE A 65 5.55 -1.27 -9.43
N LEU A 66 6.34 -0.23 -9.69
CA LEU A 66 7.62 -0.35 -10.37
C LEU A 66 8.70 0.26 -9.48
N ASP A 67 9.92 -0.27 -9.60
CA ASP A 67 11.10 0.29 -8.93
C ASP A 67 10.92 0.49 -7.43
N GLY A 68 10.37 -0.53 -6.76
CA GLY A 68 10.19 -0.49 -5.31
C GLY A 68 11.53 -0.49 -4.58
N GLU A 69 11.73 0.50 -3.70
CA GLU A 69 12.96 0.65 -2.93
C GLU A 69 12.64 1.03 -1.49
N VAL A 70 13.11 0.21 -0.55
CA VAL A 70 13.02 0.53 0.87
C VAL A 70 14.13 1.54 1.20
N VAL A 71 13.73 2.73 1.66
CA VAL A 71 14.66 3.83 1.90
C VAL A 71 15.09 3.94 3.36
N ASN A 72 14.26 3.43 4.28
CA ASN A 72 14.61 3.34 5.71
C ASN A 72 13.69 2.31 6.38
N SER A 73 13.73 2.22 7.72
CA SER A 73 13.00 1.18 8.46
C SER A 73 11.48 1.29 8.39
N THR A 74 10.93 2.42 7.95
CA THR A 74 9.48 2.65 7.90
C THR A 74 8.97 3.11 6.55
N GLN A 75 9.85 3.38 5.58
CA GLN A 75 9.45 4.01 4.32
C GLN A 75 10.01 3.29 3.10
N ALA A 76 9.21 3.27 2.04
CA ALA A 76 9.63 2.80 0.74
C ALA A 76 9.10 3.74 -0.35
N GLU A 77 9.88 3.88 -1.42
CA GLU A 77 9.50 4.65 -2.60
C GLU A 77 9.23 3.70 -3.75
N PHE A 78 8.30 4.06 -4.60
CA PHE A 78 7.97 3.25 -5.78
C PHE A 78 7.22 4.11 -6.79
N ILE A 79 7.09 3.57 -8.01
CA ILE A 79 6.24 4.17 -9.03
C ILE A 79 4.93 3.39 -9.03
N ALA A 80 3.84 4.07 -8.72
CA ALA A 80 2.50 3.51 -8.82
C ALA A 80 2.06 3.59 -10.28
N ASN A 81 1.86 2.43 -10.90
CA ASN A 81 1.47 2.34 -12.30
C ASN A 81 0.00 1.94 -12.40
N PHE A 82 -0.79 2.75 -13.09
CA PHE A 82 -2.23 2.56 -13.27
C PHE A 82 -2.58 2.25 -14.74
N GLY A 83 -1.78 1.41 -15.38
CA GLY A 83 -2.03 1.03 -16.77
C GLY A 83 -1.63 2.10 -17.77
N GLY A 84 -0.48 2.71 -17.58
CA GLY A 84 0.04 3.77 -18.46
C GLY A 84 0.09 5.14 -17.79
N TYR A 85 -0.46 5.26 -16.61
CA TYR A 85 -0.39 6.48 -15.80
C TYR A 85 0.47 6.19 -14.58
N ASN A 86 1.53 6.97 -14.38
CA ASN A 86 2.51 6.73 -13.32
C ASN A 86 2.56 7.86 -12.32
N ILE A 87 2.64 7.51 -11.04
CA ILE A 87 2.83 8.46 -9.94
C ILE A 87 4.00 7.97 -9.10
N LYS A 88 4.99 8.83 -8.88
CA LYS A 88 6.03 8.56 -7.89
C LYS A 88 5.43 8.69 -6.50
N ALA A 89 5.59 7.65 -5.68
CA ALA A 89 4.93 7.57 -4.39
C ALA A 89 5.91 7.17 -3.29
N ILE A 90 5.55 7.54 -2.07
CA ILE A 90 6.23 7.10 -0.87
C ILE A 90 5.21 6.51 0.10
N ALA A 91 5.47 5.29 0.56
CA ALA A 91 4.67 4.62 1.58
C ALA A 91 5.39 4.72 2.92
N THR A 92 4.65 5.04 3.96
CA THR A 92 5.18 5.17 5.32
C THR A 92 4.35 4.34 6.30
N VAL A 93 5.01 3.44 7.03
CA VAL A 93 4.39 2.74 8.16
C VAL A 93 4.39 3.71 9.33
N ARG A 94 3.19 4.15 9.76
CA ARG A 94 3.04 5.15 10.82
C ARG A 94 3.00 4.55 12.20
N GLU A 95 2.33 3.39 12.34
CA GLU A 95 2.16 2.71 13.61
C GLU A 95 2.16 1.20 13.39
N VAL A 96 2.71 0.47 14.34
CA VAL A 96 2.67 -0.99 14.36
C VAL A 96 2.18 -1.45 15.73
N THR A 97 1.66 -2.69 15.79
CA THR A 97 1.30 -3.35 17.04
C THR A 97 2.55 -3.94 17.69
N GLU A 98 2.43 -4.42 18.93
CA GLU A 98 3.52 -5.07 19.64
C GLU A 98 4.07 -6.29 18.88
N ASP A 99 3.19 -7.01 18.18
CA ASP A 99 3.59 -8.18 17.39
C ASP A 99 3.94 -7.84 15.94
N GLY A 100 4.12 -6.56 15.63
CA GLY A 100 4.67 -6.11 14.34
C GLY A 100 3.67 -5.96 13.21
N LEU A 101 2.37 -6.03 13.49
CA LEU A 101 1.35 -5.77 12.46
C LEU A 101 1.19 -4.27 12.23
N ILE A 102 0.88 -3.89 11.01
CA ILE A 102 0.70 -2.48 10.65
C ILE A 102 -0.65 -1.99 11.16
N LYS A 103 -0.64 -0.94 11.96
CA LYS A 103 -1.87 -0.26 12.39
C LYS A 103 -2.26 0.87 11.46
N ARG A 104 -1.28 1.57 10.89
CA ARG A 104 -1.54 2.66 9.94
C ARG A 104 -0.40 2.77 8.94
N LEU A 105 -0.78 2.87 7.69
CA LEU A 105 0.14 3.11 6.58
C LEU A 105 -0.39 4.27 5.75
N THR A 106 0.49 5.19 5.36
CA THR A 106 0.12 6.28 4.46
C THR A 106 0.91 6.15 3.16
N VAL A 107 0.25 6.47 2.04
CA VAL A 107 0.89 6.52 0.73
C VAL A 107 0.65 7.91 0.16
N ARG A 108 1.72 8.61 -0.20
CA ARG A 108 1.64 9.98 -0.71
C ARG A 108 2.42 10.12 -2.01
N PRO A 109 2.02 11.05 -2.89
CA PRO A 109 2.86 11.43 -4.03
C PRO A 109 4.17 12.03 -3.51
N LYS A 110 5.25 11.72 -4.19
CA LYS A 110 6.55 12.25 -3.85
C LYS A 110 6.99 13.34 -4.84
#